data_4b8e7e593fbcec499b986d22121ea91a
#
_entry.id   4b8e7e593fbcec499b986d22121ea91a
#
_cell.length_a   1.000
_cell.length_b   1.000
_cell.length_c   1.000
_cell.angle_alpha   90.00
_cell.angle_beta   90.00
_cell.angle_gamma   90.00
#
_symmetry.space_group_name_H-M   'P 1'
#
loop_
_entity.id
_entity.type
_entity.pdbx_description
1 polymer ?
#
loop_
_entity_poly.entity_id
_entity_poly.type
_entity_poly.pdbx_seq_one_letter_code
_entity_poly.pdbx_strand_id
1 'polypeptide(L)'
;EIYTLSLHDALPIFGAGLPHVSIPRRAVNRIVLTGTVGLSAGARSWALYNDIDVVFLSRHGNYLGQLSGPRSTTSARRLLAQAELAENDHARLPLAQAIIRAKIRHQLNVIHRAGRRDRAVDITTTCGLLRTLLADTGHAGTIDELMGIEGAASTQYFSCLAALVPDDVTFPRRSRRPPKDLANAALSYAYAILLSECTGALIAAGLEPSLGVLHASTDKRPSLSLDLMEEFRPLLVDRTVVSLLRSHRLRPEHATASEDGEGIWLNREGKKALVDGYEATLQRRVKGALPGFSGTWRRHIHHAAQLLGRAITEPDYEWTGVSWR
;
A
#
# COMPACT_ATOMS: atom_id res chain seq x y z
N GLU A 1 4.19 20.96 39.64
CA GLU A 1 3.74 21.94 38.63
C GLU A 1 3.22 21.15 37.43
N ILE A 2 1.89 21.21 37.24
CA ILE A 2 1.22 20.60 36.08
C ILE A 2 1.44 21.59 34.93
N TYR A 3 2.39 21.32 34.06
CA TYR A 3 2.48 22.00 32.78
C TYR A 3 1.30 21.55 31.93
N THR A 4 0.22 22.31 31.98
CA THR A 4 -0.81 22.31 30.95
C THR A 4 -0.20 22.94 29.69
N LEU A 5 0.56 22.14 28.94
CA LEU A 5 0.83 22.44 27.56
C LEU A 5 -0.53 22.40 26.84
N SER A 6 -0.94 23.52 26.27
CA SER A 6 -2.07 23.54 25.35
C SER A 6 -1.66 22.81 24.06
N LEU A 7 -1.55 21.50 24.16
CA LEU A 7 -1.32 20.59 23.03
C LEU A 7 -2.55 20.48 22.12
N HIS A 8 -3.59 21.29 22.40
CA HIS A 8 -4.86 21.14 21.74
C HIS A 8 -4.83 21.50 20.24
N ASP A 9 -3.88 22.32 19.80
CA ASP A 9 -3.93 22.90 18.45
C ASP A 9 -2.76 22.52 17.52
N ALA A 10 -1.65 21.99 18.01
CA ALA A 10 -0.50 21.67 17.17
C ALA A 10 0.41 20.58 17.74
N LEU A 11 1.07 19.82 16.86
CA LEU A 11 2.10 18.82 17.19
C LEU A 11 3.49 19.44 17.01
N PRO A 12 4.28 19.63 18.07
CA PRO A 12 5.67 20.08 17.97
C PRO A 12 6.60 18.93 17.58
N ILE A 13 7.47 19.19 16.61
CA ILE A 13 8.49 18.25 16.14
C ILE A 13 9.86 18.81 16.44
N PHE A 14 10.68 18.04 17.14
CA PHE A 14 12.04 18.38 17.51
C PHE A 14 13.04 17.44 16.81
N GLY A 15 14.19 17.97 16.41
CA GLY A 15 15.28 17.15 15.88
C GLY A 15 16.63 17.82 16.21
N ALA A 16 17.65 17.01 16.50
CA ALA A 16 18.99 17.54 16.76
C ALA A 16 19.50 18.34 15.54
N GLY A 17 19.75 19.64 15.73
CA GLY A 17 20.23 20.53 14.69
C GLY A 17 19.18 20.93 13.62
N LEU A 18 17.91 20.58 13.81
CA LEU A 18 16.82 20.98 12.91
C LEU A 18 15.97 22.09 13.56
N PRO A 19 15.39 23.02 12.74
CA PRO A 19 14.48 24.02 13.26
C PRO A 19 13.24 23.32 13.86
N HIS A 20 12.72 23.88 14.93
CA HIS A 20 11.47 23.46 15.53
C HIS A 20 10.32 23.65 14.54
N VAL A 21 9.54 22.58 14.30
CA VAL A 21 8.36 22.62 13.43
C VAL A 21 7.12 22.33 14.28
N SER A 22 6.12 23.17 14.16
CA SER A 22 4.81 22.96 14.80
C SER A 22 3.74 22.78 13.73
N ILE A 23 3.05 21.64 13.74
CA ILE A 23 2.03 21.30 12.76
C ILE A 23 0.64 21.39 13.39
N PRO A 24 -0.26 22.23 12.87
CA PRO A 24 -1.63 22.34 13.39
C PRO A 24 -2.36 20.98 13.33
N ARG A 25 -3.16 20.68 14.37
CA ARG A 25 -3.91 19.41 14.49
C ARG A 25 -4.68 19.07 13.21
N ARG A 26 -5.43 20.03 12.67
CA ARG A 26 -6.26 19.86 11.45
C ARG A 26 -5.47 19.50 10.19
N ALA A 27 -4.16 19.70 10.21
CA ALA A 27 -3.26 19.33 9.13
C ALA A 27 -2.64 17.93 9.34
N VAL A 28 -2.84 17.30 10.52
CA VAL A 28 -2.29 15.97 10.83
C VAL A 28 -3.41 14.94 10.74
N ASN A 29 -3.31 14.05 9.77
CA ASN A 29 -4.21 12.90 9.64
C ASN A 29 -3.59 11.61 10.17
N ARG A 30 -2.27 11.55 10.18
CA ARG A 30 -1.49 10.39 10.64
C ARG A 30 -0.07 10.82 10.96
N ILE A 31 0.56 10.13 11.91
CA ILE A 31 1.98 10.25 12.22
C ILE A 31 2.67 8.95 11.79
N VAL A 32 3.73 9.06 11.01
CA VAL A 32 4.55 7.90 10.60
C VAL A 32 5.95 8.09 11.19
N LEU A 33 6.33 7.19 12.07
CA LEU A 33 7.65 7.16 12.72
C LEU A 33 8.51 6.10 12.05
N THR A 34 9.70 6.48 11.60
CA THR A 34 10.60 5.58 10.87
C THR A 34 11.90 5.40 11.65
N GLY A 35 12.30 4.16 11.88
CA GLY A 35 13.55 3.82 12.56
C GLY A 35 13.51 4.10 14.06
N THR A 36 14.50 4.84 14.58
CA THR A 36 14.69 5.10 16.01
C THR A 36 14.07 6.42 16.48
N VAL A 37 13.17 7.00 15.70
CA VAL A 37 12.49 8.26 16.08
C VAL A 37 11.60 7.99 17.28
N GLY A 38 11.81 8.75 18.37
CA GLY A 38 11.03 8.65 19.58
C GLY A 38 9.72 9.42 19.50
N LEU A 39 8.70 8.93 20.21
CA LEU A 39 7.43 9.62 20.42
C LEU A 39 7.33 9.94 21.91
N SER A 40 7.24 11.23 22.25
CA SER A 40 7.05 11.63 23.65
C SER A 40 5.68 11.15 24.19
N ALA A 41 5.58 10.98 25.51
CA ALA A 41 4.32 10.61 26.15
C ALA A 41 3.21 11.63 25.84
N GLY A 42 3.54 12.92 25.82
CA GLY A 42 2.59 13.99 25.45
C GLY A 42 2.11 13.87 24.00
N ALA A 43 3.03 13.67 23.05
CA ALA A 43 2.67 13.52 21.65
C ALA A 43 1.83 12.25 21.40
N ARG A 44 2.14 11.15 22.09
CA ARG A 44 1.34 9.92 22.06
C ARG A 44 -0.07 10.16 22.56
N SER A 45 -0.21 10.74 23.76
CA SER A 45 -1.51 11.03 24.36
C SER A 45 -2.33 12.00 23.49
N TRP A 46 -1.66 13.03 22.95
CA TRP A 46 -2.30 13.98 22.04
C TRP A 46 -2.80 13.30 20.76
N ALA A 47 -2.00 12.42 20.14
CA ALA A 47 -2.41 11.68 18.95
C ALA A 47 -3.62 10.79 19.23
N LEU A 48 -3.58 9.98 20.30
CA LEU A 48 -4.67 9.08 20.69
C LEU A 48 -5.95 9.84 21.04
N TYR A 49 -5.84 10.97 21.78
CA TYR A 49 -6.98 11.79 22.16
C TYR A 49 -7.66 12.47 20.95
N ASN A 50 -6.91 12.73 19.91
CA ASN A 50 -7.41 13.35 18.68
C ASN A 50 -7.72 12.35 17.56
N ASP A 51 -7.76 11.05 17.86
CA ASP A 51 -7.98 9.96 16.88
C ASP A 51 -7.00 10.00 15.69
N ILE A 52 -5.75 10.37 15.96
CA ILE A 52 -4.67 10.39 14.97
C ILE A 52 -3.87 9.10 15.14
N ASP A 53 -3.88 8.27 14.10
CA ASP A 53 -3.08 7.04 14.10
C ASP A 53 -1.59 7.35 14.12
N VAL A 54 -0.83 6.60 14.91
CA VAL A 54 0.63 6.63 14.91
C VAL A 54 1.14 5.30 14.40
N VAL A 55 1.81 5.31 13.27
CA VAL A 55 2.35 4.14 12.59
C VAL A 55 3.84 4.06 12.82
N PHE A 56 4.33 2.89 13.19
CA PHE A 56 5.74 2.61 13.39
C PHE A 56 6.28 1.78 12.23
N LEU A 57 7.31 2.28 11.57
CA LEU A 57 8.05 1.58 10.54
C LEU A 57 9.49 1.36 11.02
N SER A 58 10.09 0.23 10.66
CA SER A 58 11.52 0.02 10.85
C SER A 58 12.33 1.02 10.03
N ARG A 59 13.64 1.11 10.28
CA ARG A 59 14.56 1.91 9.45
C ARG A 59 14.53 1.54 7.95
N HIS A 60 14.08 0.34 7.64
CA HIS A 60 13.96 -0.18 6.27
C HIS A 60 12.54 -0.07 5.69
N GLY A 61 11.61 0.58 6.42
CA GLY A 61 10.23 0.79 5.99
C GLY A 61 9.28 -0.38 6.25
N ASN A 62 9.72 -1.44 6.97
CA ASN A 62 8.82 -2.53 7.36
C ASN A 62 7.84 -2.05 8.43
N TYR A 63 6.58 -2.44 8.30
CA TYR A 63 5.56 -2.17 9.30
C TYR A 63 5.89 -2.90 10.60
N LEU A 64 5.93 -2.17 11.71
CA LEU A 64 6.18 -2.69 13.06
C LEU A 64 4.92 -2.73 13.90
N GLY A 65 3.97 -1.84 13.66
CA GLY A 65 2.73 -1.72 14.41
C GLY A 65 2.19 -0.31 14.37
N GLN A 66 1.08 -0.09 15.09
CA GLN A 66 0.49 1.23 15.23
C GLN A 66 -0.16 1.43 16.58
N LEU A 67 -0.38 2.70 16.95
CA LEU A 67 -1.25 3.14 18.03
C LEU A 67 -2.47 3.81 17.41
N SER A 68 -3.66 3.38 17.83
CA SER A 68 -4.94 3.97 17.43
C SER A 68 -5.73 4.39 18.66
N GLY A 69 -6.55 5.43 18.53
CA GLY A 69 -7.39 5.94 19.60
C GLY A 69 -8.50 4.96 20.03
N PRO A 70 -9.22 5.27 21.12
CA PRO A 70 -10.20 4.37 21.73
C PRO A 70 -11.50 4.24 20.94
N ARG A 71 -11.72 5.01 19.89
CA ARG A 71 -12.87 4.87 19.00
C ARG A 71 -12.75 3.63 18.14
N SER A 72 -12.84 2.47 18.80
CA SER A 72 -12.98 1.21 18.07
C SER A 72 -14.30 1.23 17.31
N THR A 73 -14.23 1.24 15.98
CA THR A 73 -15.37 1.06 15.11
C THR A 73 -15.70 -0.41 14.88
N THR A 74 -14.85 -1.30 15.40
CA THR A 74 -15.05 -2.75 15.29
C THR A 74 -16.23 -3.19 16.17
N SER A 75 -17.25 -3.74 15.54
CA SER A 75 -18.37 -4.36 16.23
C SER A 75 -18.20 -5.88 16.29
N ALA A 76 -18.73 -6.52 17.34
CA ALA A 76 -18.72 -7.97 17.46
C ALA A 76 -19.34 -8.65 16.21
N ARG A 77 -20.44 -8.10 15.68
CA ARG A 77 -21.09 -8.59 14.46
C ARG A 77 -20.13 -8.60 13.27
N ARG A 78 -19.34 -7.52 13.09
CA ARG A 78 -18.42 -7.39 11.98
C ARG A 78 -17.25 -8.35 12.12
N LEU A 79 -16.71 -8.50 13.31
CA LEU A 79 -15.63 -9.44 13.59
C LEU A 79 -16.07 -10.89 13.36
N LEU A 80 -17.26 -11.26 13.80
CA LEU A 80 -17.83 -12.58 13.55
C LEU A 80 -18.03 -12.85 12.07
N ALA A 81 -18.57 -11.89 11.31
CA ALA A 81 -18.74 -12.01 9.86
C ALA A 81 -17.38 -12.15 9.12
N GLN A 82 -16.35 -11.43 9.56
CA GLN A 82 -14.99 -11.62 9.01
C GLN A 82 -14.42 -13.00 9.31
N ALA A 83 -14.59 -13.49 10.54
CA ALA A 83 -14.10 -14.80 10.94
C ALA A 83 -14.80 -15.91 10.15
N GLU A 84 -16.11 -15.85 10.03
CA GLU A 84 -16.92 -16.79 9.24
C GLU A 84 -16.50 -16.81 7.76
N LEU A 85 -16.30 -15.62 7.17
CA LEU A 85 -15.83 -15.50 5.79
C LEU A 85 -14.41 -16.08 5.63
N ALA A 86 -13.49 -15.77 6.54
CA ALA A 86 -12.11 -16.23 6.47
C ALA A 86 -11.94 -17.75 6.53
N GLU A 87 -12.87 -18.45 7.23
CA GLU A 87 -12.90 -19.91 7.35
C GLU A 87 -13.63 -20.60 6.18
N ASN A 88 -14.26 -19.84 5.29
CA ASN A 88 -15.09 -20.40 4.21
C ASN A 88 -14.49 -20.04 2.83
N ASP A 89 -13.67 -20.93 2.28
CA ASP A 89 -13.01 -20.75 0.98
C ASP A 89 -14.00 -20.46 -0.17
N HIS A 90 -15.15 -21.11 -0.17
CA HIS A 90 -16.17 -20.89 -1.20
C HIS A 90 -16.81 -19.50 -1.09
N ALA A 91 -17.07 -19.04 0.13
CA ALA A 91 -17.67 -17.71 0.35
C ALA A 91 -16.70 -16.56 0.06
N ARG A 92 -15.40 -16.73 0.33
CA ARG A 92 -14.39 -15.70 0.08
C ARG A 92 -13.90 -15.62 -1.37
N LEU A 93 -14.07 -16.69 -2.15
CA LEU A 93 -13.55 -16.77 -3.53
C LEU A 93 -14.05 -15.64 -4.45
N PRO A 94 -15.33 -15.27 -4.52
CA PRO A 94 -15.79 -14.15 -5.37
C PRO A 94 -15.13 -12.83 -5.03
N LEU A 95 -14.93 -12.55 -3.73
CA LEU A 95 -14.29 -11.34 -3.26
C LEU A 95 -12.80 -11.33 -3.61
N ALA A 96 -12.11 -12.46 -3.42
CA ALA A 96 -10.72 -12.65 -3.83
C ALA A 96 -10.53 -12.47 -5.35
N GLN A 97 -11.43 -13.05 -6.15
CA GLN A 97 -11.45 -12.86 -7.62
C GLN A 97 -11.57 -11.38 -8.00
N ALA A 98 -12.44 -10.62 -7.33
CA ALA A 98 -12.60 -9.19 -7.60
C ALA A 98 -11.34 -8.40 -7.30
N ILE A 99 -10.64 -8.69 -6.18
CA ILE A 99 -9.36 -8.08 -5.81
C ILE A 99 -8.28 -8.36 -6.87
N ILE A 100 -8.09 -9.61 -7.26
CA ILE A 100 -7.07 -9.98 -8.27
C ILE A 100 -7.41 -9.41 -9.63
N ARG A 101 -8.67 -9.42 -10.02
CA ARG A 101 -9.16 -8.80 -11.26
C ARG A 101 -8.83 -7.30 -11.30
N ALA A 102 -9.06 -6.57 -10.22
CA ALA A 102 -8.71 -5.16 -10.10
C ALA A 102 -7.21 -4.95 -10.20
N LYS A 103 -6.40 -5.76 -9.51
CA LYS A 103 -4.93 -5.72 -9.58
C LYS A 103 -4.43 -5.88 -11.02
N ILE A 104 -4.85 -6.93 -11.73
CA ILE A 104 -4.38 -7.20 -13.11
C ILE A 104 -4.82 -6.08 -14.07
N ARG A 105 -6.04 -5.54 -13.94
CA ARG A 105 -6.47 -4.37 -14.70
C ARG A 105 -5.56 -3.16 -14.47
N HIS A 106 -5.14 -2.93 -13.23
CA HIS A 106 -4.25 -1.82 -12.92
C HIS A 106 -2.82 -2.06 -13.41
N GLN A 107 -2.32 -3.30 -13.38
CA GLN A 107 -1.06 -3.67 -14.01
C GLN A 107 -1.07 -3.36 -15.51
N LEU A 108 -2.14 -3.75 -16.23
CA LEU A 108 -2.35 -3.40 -17.63
C LEU A 108 -2.31 -1.89 -17.85
N ASN A 109 -3.00 -1.11 -17.01
CA ASN A 109 -3.03 0.34 -17.13
C ASN A 109 -1.66 0.99 -16.93
N VAL A 110 -0.85 0.47 -15.99
CA VAL A 110 0.51 0.97 -15.75
C VAL A 110 1.40 0.70 -16.96
N ILE A 111 1.39 -0.53 -17.50
CA ILE A 111 2.18 -0.90 -18.69
C ILE A 111 1.76 -0.05 -19.90
N HIS A 112 0.48 0.06 -20.17
CA HIS A 112 -0.03 0.85 -21.31
C HIS A 112 0.41 2.33 -21.23
N ARG A 113 0.37 2.94 -20.04
CA ARG A 113 0.77 4.33 -19.86
C ARG A 113 2.28 4.54 -19.96
N ALA A 114 3.05 3.62 -19.40
CA ALA A 114 4.51 3.67 -19.48
C ALA A 114 5.00 3.39 -20.92
N GLY A 115 4.45 2.38 -21.57
CA GLY A 115 4.82 1.99 -22.94
C GLY A 115 4.41 3.03 -24.00
N ARG A 116 3.33 3.80 -23.80
CA ARG A 116 3.01 4.94 -24.70
C ARG A 116 4.08 6.02 -24.73
N ARG A 117 4.87 6.14 -23.66
CA ARG A 117 5.96 7.11 -23.54
C ARG A 117 7.30 6.55 -24.00
N ASP A 118 7.36 5.23 -24.19
CA ASP A 118 8.55 4.52 -24.60
C ASP A 118 8.20 3.57 -25.72
N ARG A 119 8.40 4.04 -26.96
CA ARG A 119 8.07 3.27 -28.17
C ARG A 119 9.08 2.15 -28.47
N ALA A 120 10.22 2.13 -27.77
CA ALA A 120 11.25 1.09 -27.95
C ALA A 120 10.86 -0.23 -27.29
N VAL A 121 9.96 -0.21 -26.30
CA VAL A 121 9.52 -1.42 -25.57
C VAL A 121 8.23 -1.97 -26.17
N ASP A 122 8.29 -3.19 -26.70
CA ASP A 122 7.09 -3.90 -27.14
C ASP A 122 6.32 -4.46 -25.92
N ILE A 123 5.21 -3.83 -25.60
CA ILE A 123 4.31 -4.24 -24.52
C ILE A 123 3.17 -5.14 -25.00
N THR A 124 3.07 -5.43 -26.30
CA THR A 124 1.90 -6.08 -26.91
C THR A 124 1.70 -7.49 -26.39
N THR A 125 2.77 -8.28 -26.39
CA THR A 125 2.76 -9.67 -25.89
C THR A 125 2.35 -9.73 -24.43
N THR A 126 2.98 -8.93 -23.57
CA THR A 126 2.64 -8.88 -22.12
C THR A 126 1.20 -8.45 -21.89
N CYS A 127 0.72 -7.44 -22.62
CA CYS A 127 -0.67 -7.01 -22.50
C CYS A 127 -1.66 -8.09 -22.99
N GLY A 128 -1.29 -8.88 -23.99
CA GLY A 128 -2.07 -10.04 -24.45
C GLY A 128 -2.19 -11.09 -23.34
N LEU A 129 -1.06 -11.51 -22.79
CA LEU A 129 -1.01 -12.49 -21.69
C LEU A 129 -1.78 -12.03 -20.45
N LEU A 130 -1.59 -10.77 -20.04
CA LEU A 130 -2.32 -10.22 -18.88
C LEU A 130 -3.85 -10.15 -19.13
N ARG A 131 -4.32 -9.93 -20.36
CA ARG A 131 -5.76 -9.98 -20.67
C ARG A 131 -6.30 -11.40 -20.59
N THR A 132 -5.57 -12.40 -21.04
CA THR A 132 -5.94 -13.81 -20.89
C THR A 132 -6.05 -14.16 -19.39
N LEU A 133 -4.99 -13.88 -18.60
CA LEU A 133 -5.00 -14.13 -17.16
C LEU A 133 -6.12 -13.35 -16.43
N LEU A 134 -6.44 -12.15 -16.89
CA LEU A 134 -7.57 -11.37 -16.36
C LEU A 134 -8.90 -12.08 -16.62
N ALA A 135 -9.09 -12.67 -17.79
CA ALA A 135 -10.31 -13.43 -18.11
C ALA A 135 -10.37 -14.71 -17.23
N ASP A 136 -9.23 -15.40 -17.07
CA ASP A 136 -9.15 -16.62 -16.28
C ASP A 136 -9.48 -16.45 -14.80
N THR A 137 -9.33 -15.22 -14.25
CA THR A 137 -9.71 -14.95 -12.84
C THR A 137 -11.15 -15.32 -12.52
N GLY A 138 -12.07 -15.20 -13.49
CA GLY A 138 -13.49 -15.54 -13.31
C GLY A 138 -13.78 -17.03 -13.35
N HIS A 139 -12.83 -17.84 -13.82
CA HIS A 139 -12.95 -19.29 -13.94
C HIS A 139 -12.22 -20.05 -12.83
N ALA A 140 -11.41 -19.38 -12.03
CA ALA A 140 -10.74 -20.00 -10.88
C ALA A 140 -11.78 -20.57 -9.90
N GLY A 141 -11.74 -21.86 -9.65
CA GLY A 141 -12.65 -22.55 -8.73
C GLY A 141 -12.15 -22.56 -7.28
N THR A 142 -10.89 -22.23 -7.06
CA THR A 142 -10.24 -22.22 -5.74
C THR A 142 -9.34 -21.00 -5.53
N ILE A 143 -9.04 -20.69 -4.27
CA ILE A 143 -8.09 -19.63 -3.92
C ILE A 143 -6.67 -19.96 -4.46
N ASP A 144 -6.26 -21.22 -4.43
CA ASP A 144 -4.94 -21.65 -4.90
C ASP A 144 -4.80 -21.46 -6.42
N GLU A 145 -5.82 -21.80 -7.20
CA GLU A 145 -5.85 -21.49 -8.64
C GLU A 145 -5.77 -19.99 -8.90
N LEU A 146 -6.52 -19.20 -8.14
CA LEU A 146 -6.49 -17.74 -8.26
C LEU A 146 -5.12 -17.16 -7.90
N MET A 147 -4.46 -17.69 -6.88
CA MET A 147 -3.08 -17.32 -6.51
C MET A 147 -2.08 -17.72 -7.60
N GLY A 148 -2.28 -18.84 -8.29
CA GLY A 148 -1.50 -19.23 -9.46
C GLY A 148 -1.63 -18.23 -10.62
N ILE A 149 -2.85 -17.78 -10.91
CA ILE A 149 -3.12 -16.75 -11.93
C ILE A 149 -2.45 -15.41 -11.53
N GLU A 150 -2.57 -15.01 -10.26
CA GLU A 150 -1.91 -13.81 -9.72
C GLU A 150 -0.40 -13.87 -9.88
N GLY A 151 0.22 -14.99 -9.53
CA GLY A 151 1.65 -15.23 -9.64
C GLY A 151 2.15 -15.15 -11.08
N ALA A 152 1.44 -15.78 -12.02
CA ALA A 152 1.72 -15.72 -13.44
C ALA A 152 1.60 -14.28 -13.98
N ALA A 153 0.52 -13.57 -13.63
CA ALA A 153 0.32 -12.17 -14.00
C ALA A 153 1.42 -11.26 -13.46
N SER A 154 1.78 -11.42 -12.19
CA SER A 154 2.84 -10.65 -11.55
C SER A 154 4.20 -10.90 -12.21
N THR A 155 4.51 -12.12 -12.59
CA THR A 155 5.76 -12.46 -13.31
C THR A 155 5.84 -11.73 -14.65
N GLN A 156 4.81 -11.81 -15.48
CA GLN A 156 4.74 -11.12 -16.77
C GLN A 156 4.80 -9.61 -16.62
N TYR A 157 4.06 -9.08 -15.65
CA TYR A 157 4.02 -7.66 -15.35
C TYR A 157 5.38 -7.10 -14.96
N PHE A 158 6.08 -7.71 -13.99
CA PHE A 158 7.39 -7.23 -13.54
C PHE A 158 8.48 -7.40 -14.57
N SER A 159 8.43 -8.44 -15.41
CA SER A 159 9.32 -8.59 -16.55
C SER A 159 9.19 -7.42 -17.55
N CYS A 160 7.96 -7.04 -17.89
CA CYS A 160 7.71 -5.89 -18.76
C CYS A 160 8.08 -4.56 -18.06
N LEU A 161 7.81 -4.45 -16.76
CA LEU A 161 8.13 -3.23 -15.98
C LEU A 161 9.64 -3.02 -15.92
N ALA A 162 10.44 -4.10 -15.88
CA ALA A 162 11.89 -4.07 -15.93
C ALA A 162 12.41 -3.41 -17.23
N ALA A 163 11.78 -3.70 -18.35
CA ALA A 163 12.12 -3.07 -19.64
C ALA A 163 11.70 -1.60 -19.76
N LEU A 164 10.89 -1.11 -18.81
CA LEU A 164 10.39 0.27 -18.80
C LEU A 164 11.15 1.21 -17.85
N VAL A 165 12.13 0.71 -17.11
CA VAL A 165 13.04 1.55 -16.31
C VAL A 165 14.23 2.00 -17.17
N PRO A 166 14.94 3.10 -16.79
CA PRO A 166 16.13 3.57 -17.53
C PRO A 166 17.26 2.53 -17.52
N ASP A 167 18.10 2.55 -18.56
CA ASP A 167 19.20 1.59 -18.75
C ASP A 167 20.29 1.66 -17.65
N ASP A 168 20.40 2.80 -16.98
CA ASP A 168 21.30 3.01 -15.83
C ASP A 168 20.77 2.41 -14.51
N VAL A 169 19.54 1.86 -14.53
CA VAL A 169 18.90 1.24 -13.36
C VAL A 169 18.81 -0.28 -13.55
N THR A 170 19.58 -1.02 -12.78
CA THR A 170 19.48 -2.48 -12.76
C THR A 170 18.15 -2.90 -12.14
N PHE A 171 17.32 -3.62 -12.91
CA PHE A 171 16.05 -4.21 -12.44
C PHE A 171 15.73 -5.46 -13.24
N PRO A 172 16.45 -6.59 -13.05
CA PRO A 172 16.28 -7.79 -13.88
C PRO A 172 14.98 -8.55 -13.57
N ARG A 173 14.54 -8.50 -12.32
CA ARG A 173 13.31 -9.16 -11.83
C ARG A 173 12.92 -8.66 -10.47
N ARG A 174 11.69 -8.94 -10.05
CA ARG A 174 11.24 -8.64 -8.69
C ARG A 174 11.95 -9.52 -7.66
N SER A 175 12.70 -8.90 -6.73
CA SER A 175 13.30 -9.53 -5.54
C SER A 175 12.80 -8.83 -4.26
N ARG A 176 12.54 -9.58 -3.19
CA ARG A 176 11.85 -9.05 -2.00
C ARG A 176 12.66 -9.14 -0.73
N ARG A 177 13.33 -10.25 -0.49
CA ARG A 177 14.00 -10.58 0.79
C ARG A 177 15.34 -11.28 0.54
N PRO A 178 16.41 -10.51 0.53
CA PRO A 178 16.48 -9.05 0.47
C PRO A 178 16.25 -8.49 -0.94
N PRO A 179 15.91 -7.19 -1.10
CA PRO A 179 15.94 -6.53 -2.40
C PRO A 179 17.38 -6.48 -2.92
N LYS A 180 17.56 -6.72 -4.23
CA LYS A 180 18.90 -6.90 -4.83
C LYS A 180 19.35 -5.70 -5.67
N ASP A 181 18.49 -4.69 -5.84
CA ASP A 181 18.76 -3.50 -6.64
C ASP A 181 17.91 -2.30 -6.13
N LEU A 182 18.19 -1.11 -6.67
CA LEU A 182 17.53 0.14 -6.33
C LEU A 182 16.01 0.08 -6.53
N ALA A 183 15.56 -0.44 -7.67
CA ALA A 183 14.13 -0.50 -7.99
C ALA A 183 13.40 -1.41 -7.02
N ASN A 184 13.98 -2.57 -6.71
CA ASN A 184 13.43 -3.50 -5.72
C ASN A 184 13.44 -2.92 -4.29
N ALA A 185 14.47 -2.18 -3.90
CA ALA A 185 14.53 -1.48 -2.63
C ALA A 185 13.42 -0.42 -2.52
N ALA A 186 13.24 0.38 -3.58
CA ALA A 186 12.19 1.39 -3.65
C ALA A 186 10.78 0.78 -3.60
N LEU A 187 10.51 -0.25 -4.40
CA LEU A 187 9.24 -0.98 -4.39
C LEU A 187 8.94 -1.57 -3.01
N SER A 188 9.94 -2.20 -2.38
CA SER A 188 9.74 -2.83 -1.07
C SER A 188 9.45 -1.81 0.02
N TYR A 189 10.17 -0.67 0.01
CA TYR A 189 9.96 0.42 0.96
C TYR A 189 8.58 1.07 0.78
N ALA A 190 8.19 1.40 -0.45
CA ALA A 190 6.88 2.00 -0.74
C ALA A 190 5.71 1.04 -0.47
N TYR A 191 5.89 -0.27 -0.69
CA TYR A 191 4.88 -1.27 -0.30
C TYR A 191 4.68 -1.35 1.21
N ALA A 192 5.74 -1.17 2.02
CA ALA A 192 5.59 -1.11 3.47
C ALA A 192 4.77 0.14 3.90
N ILE A 193 4.97 1.28 3.23
CA ILE A 193 4.16 2.48 3.48
C ILE A 193 2.70 2.24 3.07
N LEU A 194 2.45 1.69 1.87
CA LEU A 194 1.09 1.36 1.42
C LEU A 194 0.39 0.36 2.33
N LEU A 195 1.10 -0.66 2.82
CA LEU A 195 0.57 -1.61 3.80
C LEU A 195 0.08 -0.89 5.06
N SER A 196 0.86 0.05 5.55
CA SER A 196 0.50 0.89 6.70
C SER A 196 -0.76 1.72 6.43
N GLU A 197 -0.89 2.33 5.24
CA GLU A 197 -2.09 3.07 4.83
C GLU A 197 -3.33 2.17 4.80
N CYS A 198 -3.21 0.98 4.20
CA CYS A 198 -4.30 0.01 4.13
C CYS A 198 -4.69 -0.51 5.51
N THR A 199 -3.72 -0.82 6.37
CA THR A 199 -3.97 -1.28 7.74
C THR A 199 -4.74 -0.22 8.54
N GLY A 200 -4.29 1.03 8.50
CA GLY A 200 -5.00 2.13 9.17
C GLY A 200 -6.40 2.35 8.61
N ALA A 201 -6.60 2.21 7.30
CA ALA A 201 -7.92 2.33 6.69
C ALA A 201 -8.88 1.21 7.12
N LEU A 202 -8.40 -0.04 7.20
CA LEU A 202 -9.20 -1.18 7.69
C LEU A 202 -9.60 -1.01 9.16
N ILE A 203 -8.67 -0.63 10.02
CA ILE A 203 -8.96 -0.35 11.44
C ILE A 203 -9.99 0.78 11.56
N ALA A 204 -9.83 1.86 10.80
CA ALA A 204 -10.80 2.96 10.77
C ALA A 204 -12.17 2.54 10.23
N ALA A 205 -12.23 1.51 9.38
CA ALA A 205 -13.47 0.88 8.92
C ALA A 205 -14.03 -0.16 9.92
N GLY A 206 -13.33 -0.43 11.02
CA GLY A 206 -13.72 -1.41 12.04
C GLY A 206 -13.52 -2.86 11.59
N LEU A 207 -12.53 -3.10 10.75
CA LEU A 207 -12.15 -4.43 10.28
C LEU A 207 -10.87 -4.90 10.96
N GLU A 208 -10.79 -6.21 11.22
CA GLU A 208 -9.59 -6.87 11.74
C GLU A 208 -8.60 -7.14 10.59
N PRO A 209 -7.40 -6.52 10.62
CA PRO A 209 -6.45 -6.63 9.51
C PRO A 209 -5.87 -8.04 9.29
N SER A 210 -5.91 -8.92 10.26
CA SER A 210 -5.33 -10.27 10.16
C SER A 210 -6.25 -11.28 9.46
N LEU A 211 -7.57 -11.02 9.42
CA LEU A 211 -8.56 -11.91 8.81
C LEU A 211 -8.67 -11.65 7.29
N GLY A 212 -7.85 -12.35 6.52
CA GLY A 212 -7.74 -12.19 5.07
C GLY A 212 -8.84 -12.88 4.28
N VAL A 213 -9.01 -12.42 3.04
CA VAL A 213 -9.94 -12.97 2.05
C VAL A 213 -9.17 -13.79 1.00
N LEU A 214 -8.11 -13.22 0.47
CA LEU A 214 -7.22 -13.86 -0.52
C LEU A 214 -6.06 -14.59 0.18
N HIS A 215 -5.33 -13.88 1.04
CA HIS A 215 -4.24 -14.47 1.80
C HIS A 215 -4.77 -15.19 3.02
N ALA A 216 -4.18 -16.35 3.33
CA ALA A 216 -4.52 -17.11 4.53
C ALA A 216 -4.36 -16.26 5.80
N SER A 217 -5.33 -16.37 6.69
CA SER A 217 -5.28 -15.76 8.02
C SER A 217 -4.28 -16.53 8.87
N THR A 218 -3.19 -15.86 9.25
CA THR A 218 -2.13 -16.45 10.08
C THR A 218 -1.68 -15.46 11.13
N ASP A 219 -1.17 -15.94 12.26
CA ASP A 219 -0.66 -15.12 13.32
C ASP A 219 0.38 -14.10 12.82
N LYS A 220 0.31 -12.88 13.32
CA LYS A 220 1.24 -11.79 13.04
C LYS A 220 1.29 -11.32 11.59
N ARG A 221 0.36 -11.77 10.74
CA ARG A 221 0.30 -11.33 9.35
C ARG A 221 -0.97 -10.49 9.13
N PRO A 222 -0.86 -9.25 8.66
CA PRO A 222 -2.02 -8.42 8.34
C PRO A 222 -2.60 -8.81 6.97
N SER A 223 -3.22 -10.01 6.90
CA SER A 223 -3.64 -10.66 5.66
C SER A 223 -4.67 -9.83 4.88
N LEU A 224 -5.67 -9.25 5.55
CA LEU A 224 -6.66 -8.39 4.89
C LEU A 224 -6.03 -7.06 4.41
N SER A 225 -5.03 -6.55 5.14
CA SER A 225 -4.29 -5.37 4.68
C SER A 225 -3.50 -5.67 3.40
N LEU A 226 -2.92 -6.86 3.31
CA LEU A 226 -2.26 -7.34 2.10
C LEU A 226 -3.25 -7.50 0.95
N ASP A 227 -4.46 -7.99 1.23
CA ASP A 227 -5.53 -8.14 0.24
C ASP A 227 -5.97 -6.78 -0.31
N LEU A 228 -6.32 -5.85 0.57
CA LEU A 228 -6.75 -4.50 0.17
C LEU A 228 -5.66 -3.78 -0.64
N MET A 229 -4.40 -3.90 -0.24
CA MET A 229 -3.32 -3.22 -0.94
C MET A 229 -3.06 -3.77 -2.35
N GLU A 230 -3.44 -5.00 -2.68
CA GLU A 230 -3.22 -5.58 -4.02
C GLU A 230 -3.81 -4.70 -5.12
N GLU A 231 -5.00 -4.14 -4.91
CA GLU A 231 -5.64 -3.25 -5.86
C GLU A 231 -4.90 -1.91 -6.05
N PHE A 232 -4.18 -1.45 -5.03
CA PHE A 232 -3.48 -0.16 -5.04
C PHE A 232 -2.00 -0.25 -5.41
N ARG A 233 -1.36 -1.45 -5.33
CA ARG A 233 0.08 -1.62 -5.62
C ARG A 233 0.47 -1.05 -6.99
N PRO A 234 -0.17 -1.42 -8.11
CA PRO A 234 0.24 -0.91 -9.40
C PRO A 234 0.02 0.61 -9.53
N LEU A 235 -1.10 1.11 -8.98
CA LEU A 235 -1.51 2.49 -9.13
C LEU A 235 -0.68 3.49 -8.31
N LEU A 236 -0.34 3.13 -7.09
CA LEU A 236 0.27 4.06 -6.13
C LEU A 236 1.77 3.83 -5.96
N VAL A 237 2.22 2.58 -6.01
CA VAL A 237 3.62 2.23 -5.79
C VAL A 237 4.35 2.06 -7.10
N ASP A 238 3.98 1.07 -7.92
CA ASP A 238 4.77 0.70 -9.10
C ASP A 238 4.89 1.87 -10.07
N ARG A 239 3.77 2.51 -10.38
CA ARG A 239 3.75 3.69 -11.23
C ARG A 239 4.59 4.84 -10.67
N THR A 240 4.56 5.06 -9.36
CA THR A 240 5.34 6.13 -8.72
C THR A 240 6.83 5.82 -8.79
N VAL A 241 7.25 4.60 -8.45
CA VAL A 241 8.65 4.17 -8.51
C VAL A 241 9.18 4.30 -9.94
N VAL A 242 8.49 3.74 -10.94
CA VAL A 242 8.90 3.87 -12.36
C VAL A 242 8.98 5.34 -12.78
N SER A 243 8.03 6.17 -12.37
CA SER A 243 8.07 7.61 -12.69
C SER A 243 9.27 8.32 -12.07
N LEU A 244 9.63 7.98 -10.83
CA LEU A 244 10.79 8.56 -10.14
C LEU A 244 12.12 8.12 -10.77
N LEU A 245 12.23 6.86 -11.16
CA LEU A 245 13.40 6.32 -11.88
C LEU A 245 13.53 7.00 -13.25
N ARG A 246 12.48 7.04 -14.06
CA ARG A 246 12.49 7.66 -15.39
C ARG A 246 12.72 9.19 -15.39
N SER A 247 12.39 9.86 -14.31
CA SER A 247 12.66 11.30 -14.13
C SER A 247 13.99 11.58 -13.43
N HIS A 248 14.79 10.56 -13.17
CA HIS A 248 16.06 10.63 -12.42
C HIS A 248 15.94 11.32 -11.06
N ARG A 249 14.74 11.32 -10.47
CA ARG A 249 14.53 11.73 -9.07
C ARG A 249 14.95 10.64 -8.09
N LEU A 250 14.87 9.40 -8.51
CA LEU A 250 15.47 8.25 -7.84
C LEU A 250 16.58 7.71 -8.77
N ARG A 251 17.82 7.67 -8.28
CA ARG A 251 19.02 7.43 -9.07
C ARG A 251 19.91 6.37 -8.41
N PRO A 252 20.85 5.74 -9.15
CA PRO A 252 21.73 4.70 -8.61
C PRO A 252 22.46 5.08 -7.31
N GLU A 253 22.92 6.33 -7.16
CA GLU A 253 23.57 6.81 -5.94
C GLU A 253 22.67 6.84 -4.69
N HIS A 254 21.37 6.66 -4.86
CA HIS A 254 20.43 6.51 -3.75
C HIS A 254 20.39 5.07 -3.18
N ALA A 255 21.10 4.12 -3.81
CA ALA A 255 21.25 2.76 -3.35
C ALA A 255 22.44 2.64 -2.37
N THR A 256 22.28 1.83 -1.33
CA THR A 256 23.32 1.50 -0.37
C THR A 256 23.26 -0.01 -0.10
N ALA A 257 24.41 -0.69 -0.05
CA ALA A 257 24.45 -2.08 0.36
C ALA A 257 23.98 -2.22 1.82
N SER A 258 23.31 -3.33 2.13
CA SER A 258 23.00 -3.70 3.51
C SER A 258 24.28 -4.01 4.30
N GLU A 259 24.21 -3.95 5.61
CA GLU A 259 25.35 -4.21 6.50
C GLU A 259 25.96 -5.61 6.32
N ASP A 260 25.12 -6.60 5.99
CA ASP A 260 25.49 -7.98 5.68
C ASP A 260 25.93 -8.19 4.22
N GLY A 261 25.86 -7.16 3.37
CA GLY A 261 26.16 -7.20 1.95
C GLY A 261 25.16 -7.97 1.08
N GLU A 262 24.12 -8.56 1.67
CA GLU A 262 23.18 -9.39 0.92
C GLU A 262 22.10 -8.62 0.17
N GLY A 263 21.78 -7.40 0.60
CA GLY A 263 20.69 -6.58 0.10
C GLY A 263 21.09 -5.17 -0.30
N ILE A 264 20.17 -4.50 -1.00
CA ILE A 264 20.27 -3.08 -1.35
C ILE A 264 19.17 -2.32 -0.59
N TRP A 265 19.54 -1.22 0.03
CA TRP A 265 18.63 -0.32 0.74
C TRP A 265 18.65 1.07 0.13
N LEU A 266 17.63 1.86 0.39
CA LEU A 266 17.66 3.29 0.08
C LEU A 266 18.42 4.04 1.17
N ASN A 267 19.33 4.91 0.78
CA ASN A 267 19.93 5.89 1.66
C ASN A 267 18.89 6.98 2.07
N ARG A 268 19.31 7.96 2.87
CA ARG A 268 18.42 9.02 3.37
C ARG A 268 17.78 9.83 2.25
N GLU A 269 18.56 10.18 1.22
CA GLU A 269 18.09 10.98 0.09
C GLU A 269 17.14 10.20 -0.79
N GLY A 270 17.42 8.93 -1.08
CA GLY A 270 16.55 8.03 -1.80
C GLY A 270 15.22 7.80 -1.10
N LYS A 271 15.24 7.60 0.23
CA LYS A 271 14.02 7.51 1.04
C LYS A 271 13.19 8.79 0.94
N LYS A 272 13.85 9.98 1.05
CA LYS A 272 13.16 11.26 0.93
C LYS A 272 12.53 11.43 -0.44
N ALA A 273 13.28 11.18 -1.52
CA ALA A 273 12.78 11.31 -2.89
C ALA A 273 11.58 10.38 -3.15
N LEU A 274 11.63 9.14 -2.64
CA LEU A 274 10.54 8.17 -2.75
C LEU A 274 9.30 8.60 -1.96
N VAL A 275 9.46 8.99 -0.70
CA VAL A 275 8.35 9.43 0.17
C VAL A 275 7.68 10.67 -0.40
N ASP A 276 8.46 11.67 -0.82
CA ASP A 276 7.91 12.90 -1.44
C ASP A 276 7.09 12.58 -2.71
N GLY A 277 7.59 11.66 -3.56
CA GLY A 277 6.88 11.23 -4.77
C GLY A 277 5.62 10.41 -4.47
N TYR A 278 5.68 9.56 -3.48
CA TYR A 278 4.55 8.75 -3.03
C TYR A 278 3.45 9.64 -2.41
N GLU A 279 3.82 10.57 -1.52
CA GLU A 279 2.88 11.52 -0.93
C GLU A 279 2.21 12.40 -2.00
N ALA A 280 2.98 12.91 -2.95
CA ALA A 280 2.42 13.66 -4.08
C ALA A 280 1.40 12.82 -4.88
N THR A 281 1.64 11.51 -5.00
CA THR A 281 0.67 10.58 -5.63
C THR A 281 -0.58 10.41 -4.77
N LEU A 282 -0.44 10.19 -3.47
CA LEU A 282 -1.56 10.01 -2.54
C LEU A 282 -2.48 11.23 -2.46
N GLN A 283 -1.93 12.43 -2.57
CA GLN A 283 -2.69 13.68 -2.52
C GLN A 283 -3.41 14.02 -3.84
N ARG A 284 -3.13 13.30 -4.93
CA ARG A 284 -3.84 13.53 -6.19
C ARG A 284 -5.32 13.21 -6.05
N ARG A 285 -6.16 14.18 -6.43
CA ARG A 285 -7.60 13.96 -6.53
C ARG A 285 -7.93 13.14 -7.77
N VAL A 286 -8.77 12.15 -7.61
CA VAL A 286 -9.30 11.29 -8.68
C VAL A 286 -10.81 11.17 -8.53
N LYS A 287 -11.46 10.91 -9.66
CA LYS A 287 -12.91 10.73 -9.76
C LYS A 287 -13.19 9.41 -10.46
N GLY A 288 -14.18 8.67 -9.99
CA GLY A 288 -14.68 7.46 -10.64
C GLY A 288 -13.79 6.22 -10.44
N ALA A 289 -12.81 6.24 -9.52
CA ALA A 289 -12.07 5.05 -9.14
C ALA A 289 -12.90 4.12 -8.23
N LEU A 290 -13.84 4.69 -7.49
CA LEU A 290 -14.89 3.97 -6.76
C LEU A 290 -16.25 4.58 -7.10
N PRO A 291 -17.34 3.80 -7.11
CA PRO A 291 -18.68 4.27 -7.48
C PRO A 291 -19.12 5.48 -6.66
N GLY A 292 -19.53 6.56 -7.35
CA GLY A 292 -20.04 7.75 -6.69
C GLY A 292 -19.03 8.57 -5.87
N PHE A 293 -17.75 8.20 -5.84
CA PHE A 293 -16.76 8.81 -4.99
C PHE A 293 -15.72 9.66 -5.75
N SER A 294 -15.34 10.80 -5.17
CA SER A 294 -14.28 11.67 -5.65
C SER A 294 -13.46 12.19 -4.48
N GLY A 295 -12.15 12.04 -4.53
CA GLY A 295 -11.25 12.41 -3.45
C GLY A 295 -9.81 12.20 -3.81
N THR A 296 -8.92 12.37 -2.84
CA THR A 296 -7.51 11.98 -2.98
C THR A 296 -7.38 10.45 -2.98
N TRP A 297 -6.26 9.92 -3.47
CA TRP A 297 -6.01 8.47 -3.40
C TRP A 297 -6.04 7.95 -1.96
N ARG A 298 -5.53 8.71 -0.99
CA ARG A 298 -5.63 8.34 0.43
C ARG A 298 -7.09 8.15 0.86
N ARG A 299 -7.98 9.07 0.47
CA ARG A 299 -9.41 8.93 0.76
C ARG A 299 -10.05 7.75 0.03
N HIS A 300 -9.56 7.39 -1.16
CA HIS A 300 -10.02 6.18 -1.86
C HIS A 300 -9.63 4.91 -1.13
N ILE A 301 -8.43 4.82 -0.53
CA ILE A 301 -8.05 3.67 0.32
C ILE A 301 -9.02 3.52 1.49
N HIS A 302 -9.31 4.61 2.20
CA HIS A 302 -10.28 4.58 3.32
C HIS A 302 -11.69 4.20 2.85
N HIS A 303 -12.14 4.75 1.72
CA HIS A 303 -13.47 4.42 1.19
C HIS A 303 -13.54 2.98 0.69
N ALA A 304 -12.49 2.47 0.07
CA ALA A 304 -12.38 1.06 -0.32
C ALA A 304 -12.47 0.12 0.90
N ALA A 305 -11.78 0.46 2.00
CA ALA A 305 -11.90 -0.31 3.24
C ALA A 305 -13.34 -0.32 3.80
N GLN A 306 -14.06 0.81 3.73
CA GLN A 306 -15.47 0.88 4.14
C GLN A 306 -16.36 -0.02 3.26
N LEU A 307 -16.18 0.05 1.93
CA LEU A 307 -16.95 -0.77 0.99
C LEU A 307 -16.61 -2.26 1.13
N LEU A 308 -15.34 -2.60 1.39
CA LEU A 308 -14.92 -3.96 1.71
C LEU A 308 -15.63 -4.47 2.98
N GLY A 309 -15.74 -3.62 4.01
CA GLY A 309 -16.51 -3.94 5.21
C GLY A 309 -17.99 -4.23 4.91
N ARG A 310 -18.59 -3.52 3.97
CA ARG A 310 -19.95 -3.80 3.50
C ARG A 310 -20.03 -5.15 2.78
N ALA A 311 -19.08 -5.43 1.89
CA ALA A 311 -19.04 -6.71 1.17
C ALA A 311 -18.89 -7.92 2.10
N ILE A 312 -18.28 -7.73 3.27
CA ILE A 312 -18.13 -8.78 4.29
C ILE A 312 -19.42 -8.95 5.11
N THR A 313 -20.18 -7.85 5.36
CA THR A 313 -21.30 -7.87 6.32
C THR A 313 -22.68 -7.80 5.69
N GLU A 314 -22.76 -7.44 4.41
CA GLU A 314 -24.02 -7.30 3.65
C GLU A 314 -24.04 -8.33 2.51
N PRO A 315 -24.81 -9.42 2.58
CA PRO A 315 -24.76 -10.51 1.59
C PRO A 315 -25.09 -10.07 0.16
N ASP A 316 -25.91 -9.02 0.01
CA ASP A 316 -26.34 -8.51 -1.30
C ASP A 316 -25.36 -7.45 -1.87
N TYR A 317 -24.29 -7.10 -1.15
CA TYR A 317 -23.33 -6.11 -1.60
C TYR A 317 -22.16 -6.78 -2.34
N GLU A 318 -22.08 -6.58 -3.64
CA GLU A 318 -21.00 -7.09 -4.47
C GLU A 318 -19.80 -6.11 -4.48
N TRP A 319 -18.63 -6.61 -4.10
CA TRP A 319 -17.36 -5.90 -4.26
C TRP A 319 -16.86 -6.02 -5.69
N THR A 320 -16.78 -4.90 -6.39
CA THR A 320 -16.31 -4.85 -7.78
C THR A 320 -14.83 -4.45 -7.92
N GLY A 321 -14.19 -4.12 -6.80
CA GLY A 321 -12.81 -3.61 -6.78
C GLY A 321 -12.69 -2.14 -7.16
N VAL A 322 -11.49 -1.60 -6.93
CA VAL A 322 -11.11 -0.26 -7.42
C VAL A 322 -10.98 -0.32 -8.94
N SER A 323 -11.52 0.66 -9.64
CA SER A 323 -11.42 0.77 -11.10
C SER A 323 -10.89 2.14 -11.47
N TRP A 324 -9.71 2.21 -12.07
CA TRP A 324 -9.15 3.46 -12.56
C TRP A 324 -8.45 3.27 -13.90
N ARG A 325 -8.70 4.21 -14.85
CA ARG A 325 -8.19 4.18 -16.22
C ARG A 325 -6.97 5.08 -16.40
#